data_cfb7563be08953ae4439f5a04a413b33
#
_entry.id   cfb7563be08953ae4439f5a04a413b33
#
_cell.length_a   1.000
_cell.length_b   1.000
_cell.length_c   1.000
_cell.angle_alpha   90.00
_cell.angle_beta   90.00
_cell.angle_gamma   90.00
#
_symmetry.space_group_name_H-M   'P 1'
#
loop_
_entity.id
_entity.type
_entity.pdbx_description
1 polymer ?
#
loop_
_entity_poly.entity_id
_entity_poly.type
_entity_poly.pdbx_seq_one_letter_code
_entity_poly.pdbx_strand_id
1 'polypeptide(L)'
;FLESFENTRQVSTFIGQTPPRFYLANAAFGPQPNYAQCLVEAYSPEKARELQAILRDTVGKQFPDIFMRVNRFELNTVPQALIEARFCGPDEAVLDSLTELALSVMRRNPKVANARNEWGNMAMMVQADYEPVKAGRLSIGKDDMIEATKAVGDGISVGIYRDNEKKVPVLLKSDVSGEMNLDRLGDLAVWNGAHSAPLAQVTKDICIGWEFPLVRTYNRQLSMAAM
;
A
#
# COMPACT_ATOMS: atom_id res chain seq x y z
N PHE A 1 -14.84 15.58 2.33
CA PHE A 1 -15.96 14.64 2.56
C PHE A 1 -16.14 14.35 4.05
N LEU A 2 -15.17 13.76 4.76
CA LEU A 2 -15.33 13.42 6.19
C LEU A 2 -15.55 14.66 7.08
N GLU A 3 -14.95 15.77 6.76
CA GLU A 3 -15.08 17.04 7.48
C GLU A 3 -16.42 17.73 7.24
N SER A 4 -17.16 17.35 6.19
CA SER A 4 -18.47 17.95 5.91
C SER A 4 -19.61 17.44 6.81
N PHE A 5 -19.38 16.43 7.63
CA PHE A 5 -20.36 15.92 8.56
C PHE A 5 -20.38 16.73 9.86
N GLU A 6 -21.56 17.21 10.28
CA GLU A 6 -21.75 17.98 11.52
C GLU A 6 -21.26 17.26 12.79
N ASN A 7 -21.21 15.92 12.75
CA ASN A 7 -20.77 15.09 13.85
C ASN A 7 -19.24 14.98 13.94
N THR A 8 -18.51 15.49 12.94
CA THR A 8 -17.05 15.44 12.85
C THR A 8 -16.43 16.67 13.49
N ARG A 9 -15.53 16.44 14.46
CA ARG A 9 -14.74 17.49 15.08
C ARG A 9 -13.42 17.72 14.36
N GLN A 10 -12.71 16.62 14.04
CA GLN A 10 -11.40 16.65 13.40
C GLN A 10 -11.16 15.38 12.60
N VAL A 11 -10.41 15.51 11.52
CA VAL A 11 -9.95 14.37 10.69
C VAL A 11 -8.44 14.43 10.59
N SER A 12 -7.79 13.31 10.87
CA SER A 12 -6.36 13.10 10.61
C SER A 12 -6.18 12.00 9.60
N THR A 13 -5.54 12.28 8.48
CA THR A 13 -5.38 11.34 7.36
C THR A 13 -3.93 10.88 7.25
N PHE A 14 -3.74 9.57 7.14
CA PHE A 14 -2.46 8.90 6.90
C PHE A 14 -2.55 8.17 5.57
N ILE A 15 -1.65 8.48 4.64
CA ILE A 15 -1.61 7.90 3.28
C ILE A 15 -0.35 7.08 3.14
N GLY A 16 -0.49 5.88 2.57
CA GLY A 16 0.62 4.96 2.35
C GLY A 16 1.12 4.24 3.59
N GLN A 17 0.58 4.52 4.77
CA GLN A 17 0.95 3.86 6.04
C GLN A 17 -0.13 4.05 7.10
N THR A 18 -0.04 3.26 8.17
CA THR A 18 -0.86 3.48 9.37
C THR A 18 -0.26 4.61 10.23
N PRO A 19 -1.07 5.26 11.08
CA PRO A 19 -0.55 6.14 12.11
C PRO A 19 0.42 5.40 13.05
N PRO A 20 1.32 6.11 13.72
CA PRO A 20 2.10 5.54 14.81
C PRO A 20 1.20 4.84 15.81
N ARG A 21 1.67 3.73 16.38
CA ARG A 21 0.86 2.96 17.33
C ARG A 21 0.61 3.78 18.62
N PHE A 22 -0.53 4.41 18.73
CA PHE A 22 -1.00 5.14 19.90
C PHE A 22 -2.03 4.34 20.72
N TYR A 23 -2.50 3.22 20.19
CA TYR A 23 -3.55 2.39 20.76
C TYR A 23 -3.19 0.91 20.61
N LEU A 24 -3.36 0.12 21.68
CA LEU A 24 -2.87 -1.27 21.73
C LEU A 24 -3.49 -2.19 20.69
N ALA A 25 -4.79 -2.04 20.44
CA ALA A 25 -5.51 -2.88 19.49
C ALA A 25 -5.37 -2.41 18.03
N ASN A 26 -4.70 -1.27 17.77
CA ASN A 26 -4.42 -0.85 16.41
C ASN A 26 -3.16 -1.55 15.91
N ALA A 27 -3.32 -2.49 14.98
CA ALA A 27 -2.19 -3.10 14.31
C ALA A 27 -1.55 -2.06 13.39
N ALA A 28 -0.29 -1.71 13.66
CA ALA A 28 0.49 -0.89 12.75
C ALA A 28 0.98 -1.78 11.60
N PHE A 29 0.66 -1.39 10.37
CA PHE A 29 1.21 -2.00 9.16
C PHE A 29 2.37 -1.13 8.66
N GLY A 30 3.33 -1.76 8.02
CA GLY A 30 4.38 -1.04 7.31
C GLY A 30 3.85 -0.25 6.11
N PRO A 31 4.71 0.47 5.39
CA PRO A 31 4.32 1.23 4.21
C PRO A 31 3.62 0.35 3.17
N GLN A 32 2.46 0.79 2.70
CA GLN A 32 1.66 0.13 1.66
C GLN A 32 1.11 1.21 0.71
N PRO A 33 1.47 1.18 -0.58
CA PRO A 33 1.12 2.24 -1.52
C PRO A 33 -0.39 2.37 -1.77
N ASN A 34 -1.14 1.28 -1.60
CA ASN A 34 -2.59 1.21 -1.79
C ASN A 34 -3.39 1.30 -0.48
N TYR A 35 -2.80 1.82 0.59
CA TYR A 35 -3.44 1.93 1.90
C TYR A 35 -3.54 3.39 2.37
N ALA A 36 -4.68 3.73 2.95
CA ALA A 36 -4.87 4.97 3.69
C ALA A 36 -5.72 4.74 4.94
N GLN A 37 -5.50 5.52 5.97
CA GLN A 37 -6.28 5.50 7.20
C GLN A 37 -6.66 6.90 7.63
N CYS A 38 -7.94 7.12 7.90
CA CYS A 38 -8.45 8.36 8.48
C CYS A 38 -8.84 8.11 9.95
N LEU A 39 -8.35 8.92 10.84
CA LEU A 39 -8.81 9.00 12.22
C LEU A 39 -9.80 10.14 12.32
N VAL A 40 -11.03 9.83 12.66
CA VAL A 40 -12.11 10.82 12.77
C VAL A 40 -12.49 10.97 14.23
N GLU A 41 -12.32 12.18 14.74
CA GLU A 41 -12.78 12.56 16.06
C GLU A 41 -14.18 13.15 15.96
N ALA A 42 -15.11 12.61 16.75
CA ALA A 42 -16.47 13.13 16.88
C ALA A 42 -16.61 13.93 18.18
N TYR A 43 -17.62 14.80 18.25
CA TYR A 43 -17.87 15.64 19.43
C TYR A 43 -18.29 14.84 20.68
N SER A 44 -18.88 13.66 20.52
CA SER A 44 -19.23 12.76 21.64
C SER A 44 -19.26 11.30 21.18
N PRO A 45 -19.24 10.32 22.12
CA PRO A 45 -19.39 8.92 21.81
C PRO A 45 -20.68 8.56 21.06
N GLU A 46 -21.77 9.28 21.34
CA GLU A 46 -23.06 9.11 20.67
C GLU A 46 -22.96 9.57 19.22
N LYS A 47 -22.34 10.76 19.00
CA LYS A 47 -22.08 11.30 17.67
C LYS A 47 -21.13 10.39 16.86
N ALA A 48 -20.18 9.74 17.52
CA ALA A 48 -19.34 8.75 16.86
C ALA A 48 -20.11 7.52 16.38
N ARG A 49 -21.14 7.06 17.12
CA ARG A 49 -22.01 5.96 16.69
C ARG A 49 -22.88 6.35 15.49
N GLU A 50 -23.48 7.55 15.55
CA GLU A 50 -24.28 8.09 14.44
C GLU A 50 -23.41 8.22 13.18
N LEU A 51 -22.22 8.82 13.30
CA LEU A 51 -21.30 9.01 12.21
C LEU A 51 -20.85 7.66 11.61
N GLN A 52 -20.56 6.65 12.46
CA GLN A 52 -20.22 5.31 11.98
C GLN A 52 -21.33 4.69 11.14
N ALA A 53 -22.58 4.82 11.57
CA ALA A 53 -23.73 4.29 10.82
C ALA A 53 -23.88 4.99 9.46
N ILE A 54 -23.78 6.31 9.44
CA ILE A 54 -23.85 7.12 8.21
C ILE A 54 -22.71 6.74 7.25
N LEU A 55 -21.48 6.68 7.74
CA LEU A 55 -20.32 6.37 6.90
C LEU A 55 -20.39 4.96 6.31
N ARG A 56 -20.85 3.96 7.06
CA ARG A 56 -21.01 2.59 6.55
C ARG A 56 -21.98 2.51 5.38
N ASP A 57 -23.04 3.31 5.41
CA ASP A 57 -24.04 3.33 4.33
C ASP A 57 -23.61 4.19 3.14
N THR A 58 -22.91 5.27 3.39
CA THR A 58 -22.64 6.32 2.39
C THR A 58 -21.36 6.07 1.61
N VAL A 59 -20.28 5.64 2.29
CA VAL A 59 -18.95 5.61 1.69
C VAL A 59 -18.86 4.59 0.56
N GLY A 60 -19.39 3.38 0.73
CA GLY A 60 -19.37 2.37 -0.32
C GLY A 60 -20.16 2.78 -1.58
N LYS A 61 -21.16 3.65 -1.42
CA LYS A 61 -21.93 4.20 -2.56
C LYS A 61 -21.19 5.32 -3.27
N GLN A 62 -20.47 6.15 -2.52
CA GLN A 62 -19.78 7.32 -3.06
C GLN A 62 -18.41 6.99 -3.64
N PHE A 63 -17.75 5.96 -3.11
CA PHE A 63 -16.43 5.52 -3.54
C PHE A 63 -16.43 4.01 -3.81
N PRO A 64 -17.05 3.56 -4.91
CA PRO A 64 -17.21 2.12 -5.21
C PRO A 64 -15.90 1.39 -5.45
N ASP A 65 -14.86 2.11 -5.89
CA ASP A 65 -13.54 1.55 -6.21
C ASP A 65 -12.63 1.40 -4.98
N ILE A 66 -13.11 1.85 -3.81
CA ILE A 66 -12.31 1.80 -2.58
C ILE A 66 -12.93 0.80 -1.60
N PHE A 67 -12.12 -0.16 -1.15
CA PHE A 67 -12.51 -0.99 -0.01
C PHE A 67 -12.34 -0.20 1.28
N MET A 68 -13.43 0.10 1.96
CA MET A 68 -13.41 0.88 3.20
C MET A 68 -13.98 0.11 4.39
N ARG A 69 -13.31 0.25 5.54
CA ARG A 69 -13.78 -0.23 6.84
C ARG A 69 -13.99 0.95 7.78
N VAL A 70 -15.15 1.03 8.36
CA VAL A 70 -15.48 2.05 9.38
C VAL A 70 -15.60 1.36 10.73
N ASN A 71 -14.59 1.53 11.59
CA ASN A 71 -14.55 0.95 12.92
C ASN A 71 -14.43 2.05 13.98
N ARG A 72 -14.95 1.81 15.16
CA ARG A 72 -14.65 2.58 16.36
C ARG A 72 -13.45 1.95 17.08
N PHE A 73 -12.79 2.73 17.90
CA PHE A 73 -11.80 2.18 18.83
C PHE A 73 -12.51 1.34 19.89
N GLU A 74 -12.04 0.12 20.09
CA GLU A 74 -12.53 -0.82 21.08
C GLU A 74 -11.38 -1.17 22.03
N LEU A 75 -11.69 -1.35 23.32
CA LEU A 75 -10.68 -1.68 24.32
C LEU A 75 -10.16 -3.13 24.24
N ASN A 76 -10.83 -3.96 23.45
CA ASN A 76 -10.43 -5.34 23.23
C ASN A 76 -9.53 -5.47 22.00
N THR A 77 -8.62 -6.44 22.03
CA THR A 77 -7.92 -6.92 20.84
C THR A 77 -8.91 -7.65 19.94
N VAL A 78 -9.54 -6.91 19.03
CA VAL A 78 -10.45 -7.52 18.06
C VAL A 78 -9.59 -8.19 16.98
N PRO A 79 -9.78 -9.48 16.69
CA PRO A 79 -9.13 -10.12 15.56
C PRO A 79 -9.47 -9.37 14.27
N GLN A 80 -8.55 -9.38 13.30
CA GLN A 80 -8.75 -8.69 12.02
C GLN A 80 -10.03 -9.15 11.30
N ALA A 81 -10.41 -10.41 11.52
CA ALA A 81 -11.66 -10.98 11.06
C ALA A 81 -12.19 -11.96 12.11
N LEU A 82 -13.52 -12.05 12.24
CA LEU A 82 -14.18 -13.03 13.10
C LEU A 82 -14.26 -14.41 12.46
N ILE A 83 -14.28 -14.44 11.13
CA ILE A 83 -14.31 -15.66 10.31
C ILE A 83 -13.19 -15.52 9.28
N GLU A 84 -12.41 -16.57 9.14
CA GLU A 84 -11.30 -16.63 8.22
C GLU A 84 -11.26 -18.00 7.55
N ALA A 85 -11.16 -18.01 6.21
CA ALA A 85 -10.89 -19.21 5.42
C ALA A 85 -9.49 -19.06 4.83
N ARG A 86 -8.53 -19.81 5.36
CA ARG A 86 -7.11 -19.73 4.99
C ARG A 86 -6.73 -20.86 4.04
N PHE A 87 -6.07 -20.50 2.95
CA PHE A 87 -5.50 -21.42 1.96
C PHE A 87 -3.99 -21.32 1.99
N CYS A 88 -3.30 -22.44 1.93
CA CYS A 88 -1.85 -22.53 1.90
C CYS A 88 -1.39 -23.38 0.72
N GLY A 89 -0.36 -22.95 0.02
CA GLY A 89 0.16 -23.66 -1.15
C GLY A 89 1.34 -22.95 -1.79
N PRO A 90 1.96 -23.54 -2.81
CA PRO A 90 3.11 -22.97 -3.48
C PRO A 90 2.75 -21.96 -4.58
N ASP A 91 1.52 -21.96 -5.08
CA ASP A 91 1.10 -21.21 -6.26
C ASP A 91 0.15 -20.06 -5.86
N GLU A 92 0.60 -18.84 -6.12
CA GLU A 92 -0.14 -17.61 -5.82
C GLU A 92 -1.46 -17.50 -6.57
N ALA A 93 -1.48 -17.85 -7.87
CA ALA A 93 -2.67 -17.73 -8.70
C ALA A 93 -3.77 -18.72 -8.27
N VAL A 94 -3.38 -19.91 -7.83
CA VAL A 94 -4.31 -20.89 -7.25
C VAL A 94 -4.86 -20.39 -5.93
N LEU A 95 -4.02 -19.83 -5.06
CA LEU A 95 -4.47 -19.28 -3.77
C LEU A 95 -5.43 -18.12 -3.95
N ASP A 96 -5.14 -17.22 -4.89
CA ASP A 96 -6.03 -16.11 -5.22
C ASP A 96 -7.39 -16.60 -5.73
N SER A 97 -7.40 -17.55 -6.66
CA SER A 97 -8.63 -18.13 -7.19
C SER A 97 -9.49 -18.80 -6.10
N LEU A 98 -8.87 -19.55 -5.18
CA LEU A 98 -9.57 -20.17 -4.06
C LEU A 98 -10.11 -19.14 -3.07
N THR A 99 -9.32 -18.09 -2.83
CA THR A 99 -9.72 -16.99 -1.93
C THR A 99 -10.90 -16.22 -2.51
N GLU A 100 -10.89 -15.89 -3.81
CA GLU A 100 -12.02 -15.22 -4.47
C GLU A 100 -13.28 -16.10 -4.50
N LEU A 101 -13.12 -17.41 -4.67
CA LEU A 101 -14.25 -18.35 -4.56
C LEU A 101 -14.85 -18.31 -3.14
N ALA A 102 -14.01 -18.35 -2.10
CA ALA A 102 -14.47 -18.26 -0.70
C ALA A 102 -15.13 -16.90 -0.43
N LEU A 103 -14.57 -15.80 -0.92
CA LEU A 103 -15.16 -14.46 -0.81
C LEU A 103 -16.52 -14.38 -1.50
N SER A 104 -16.67 -15.01 -2.66
CA SER A 104 -17.97 -15.07 -3.36
C SER A 104 -19.06 -15.74 -2.53
N VAL A 105 -18.68 -16.80 -1.81
CA VAL A 105 -19.60 -17.51 -0.88
C VAL A 105 -19.92 -16.62 0.33
N MET A 106 -18.90 -15.99 0.93
CA MET A 106 -19.07 -15.09 2.07
C MET A 106 -20.00 -13.92 1.74
N ARG A 107 -19.79 -13.26 0.60
CA ARG A 107 -20.60 -12.10 0.15
C ARG A 107 -22.07 -12.42 -0.11
N ARG A 108 -22.43 -13.69 -0.35
CA ARG A 108 -23.84 -14.13 -0.48
C ARG A 108 -24.58 -14.17 0.84
N ASN A 109 -23.86 -14.21 1.96
CA ASN A 109 -24.48 -14.24 3.27
C ASN A 109 -24.71 -12.81 3.80
N PRO A 110 -25.95 -12.37 4.03
CA PRO A 110 -26.26 -11.00 4.49
C PRO A 110 -25.72 -10.68 5.89
N LYS A 111 -25.27 -11.67 6.65
CA LYS A 111 -24.65 -11.48 7.96
C LYS A 111 -23.14 -11.22 7.87
N VAL A 112 -22.53 -11.44 6.72
CA VAL A 112 -21.10 -11.15 6.50
C VAL A 112 -20.96 -9.73 5.99
N ALA A 113 -20.19 -8.96 6.71
CA ALA A 113 -19.82 -7.60 6.32
C ALA A 113 -18.31 -7.52 6.06
N ASN A 114 -17.94 -6.73 5.06
CA ASN A 114 -16.53 -6.41 4.75
C ASN A 114 -15.65 -7.63 4.40
N ALA A 115 -16.22 -8.60 3.65
CA ALA A 115 -15.45 -9.73 3.15
C ALA A 115 -14.33 -9.26 2.20
N ARG A 116 -13.09 -9.64 2.50
CA ARG A 116 -11.88 -9.20 1.78
C ARG A 116 -10.80 -10.28 1.72
N ASN A 117 -9.90 -10.11 0.77
CA ASN A 117 -8.65 -10.85 0.72
C ASN A 117 -7.67 -10.31 1.78
N GLU A 118 -6.95 -11.19 2.50
CA GLU A 118 -5.93 -10.82 3.49
C GLU A 118 -4.77 -10.04 2.88
N TRP A 119 -4.39 -10.34 1.65
CA TRP A 119 -3.30 -9.65 0.95
C TRP A 119 -3.72 -8.27 0.42
N GLY A 120 -5.01 -7.97 0.46
CA GLY A 120 -5.56 -6.71 -0.06
C GLY A 120 -5.71 -6.71 -1.57
N ASN A 121 -5.78 -5.51 -2.15
CA ASN A 121 -5.83 -5.34 -3.60
C ASN A 121 -4.41 -5.30 -4.16
N MET A 122 -4.26 -5.80 -5.39
CA MET A 122 -3.02 -5.62 -6.14
C MET A 122 -2.73 -4.13 -6.33
N ALA A 123 -1.47 -3.76 -6.26
CA ALA A 123 -0.97 -2.43 -6.57
C ALA A 123 -0.29 -2.44 -7.94
N MET A 124 -0.42 -1.33 -8.66
CA MET A 124 0.31 -1.12 -9.89
C MET A 124 1.78 -0.91 -9.57
N MET A 125 2.65 -1.66 -10.24
CA MET A 125 4.09 -1.59 -10.10
C MET A 125 4.75 -1.44 -11.46
N VAL A 126 5.85 -0.71 -11.50
CA VAL A 126 6.73 -0.67 -12.66
C VAL A 126 7.79 -1.74 -12.48
N GLN A 127 7.81 -2.71 -13.37
CA GLN A 127 8.82 -3.75 -13.44
C GLN A 127 9.86 -3.39 -14.49
N ALA A 128 11.12 -3.32 -14.07
CA ALA A 128 12.27 -3.07 -14.94
C ALA A 128 13.22 -4.27 -14.84
N ASP A 129 13.25 -5.09 -15.86
CA ASP A 129 14.08 -6.29 -15.90
C ASP A 129 15.55 -5.94 -16.16
N TYR A 130 16.37 -6.03 -15.11
CA TYR A 130 17.81 -5.76 -15.22
C TYR A 130 18.50 -6.73 -16.16
N GLU A 131 19.30 -6.17 -17.11
CA GLU A 131 20.11 -6.95 -18.07
C GLU A 131 21.61 -6.87 -17.69
N PRO A 132 22.15 -7.87 -17.01
CA PRO A 132 23.52 -7.80 -16.48
C PRO A 132 24.60 -7.58 -17.55
N VAL A 133 24.41 -8.14 -18.75
CA VAL A 133 25.40 -8.04 -19.83
C VAL A 133 25.46 -6.63 -20.41
N LYS A 134 24.31 -6.02 -20.66
CA LYS A 134 24.23 -4.64 -21.14
C LYS A 134 24.73 -3.65 -20.09
N ALA A 135 24.23 -3.77 -18.87
CA ALA A 135 24.57 -2.90 -17.76
C ALA A 135 26.04 -3.01 -17.36
N GLY A 136 26.62 -4.22 -17.37
CA GLY A 136 28.04 -4.43 -17.09
C GLY A 136 28.98 -3.74 -18.07
N ARG A 137 28.61 -3.62 -19.35
CA ARG A 137 29.38 -2.85 -20.36
C ARG A 137 29.38 -1.36 -20.06
N LEU A 138 28.37 -0.87 -19.36
CA LEU A 138 28.23 0.53 -18.94
C LEU A 138 28.71 0.75 -17.50
N SER A 139 29.22 -0.29 -16.85
CA SER A 139 29.63 -0.29 -15.45
C SER A 139 28.51 0.10 -14.49
N ILE A 140 27.24 -0.18 -14.82
CA ILE A 140 26.06 0.11 -14.00
C ILE A 140 25.60 -1.16 -13.30
N GLY A 141 25.52 -1.11 -11.99
CA GLY A 141 25.03 -2.21 -11.15
C GLY A 141 23.51 -2.22 -11.01
N LYS A 142 22.99 -3.33 -10.49
CA LYS A 142 21.57 -3.45 -10.18
C LYS A 142 21.13 -2.44 -9.10
N ASP A 143 21.99 -2.17 -8.14
CA ASP A 143 21.72 -1.22 -7.06
C ASP A 143 21.59 0.22 -7.58
N ASP A 144 22.43 0.61 -8.55
CA ASP A 144 22.33 1.92 -9.21
C ASP A 144 20.95 2.09 -9.90
N MET A 145 20.48 1.03 -10.57
CA MET A 145 19.15 1.01 -11.19
C MET A 145 18.03 1.14 -10.14
N ILE A 146 18.14 0.42 -9.01
CA ILE A 146 17.18 0.49 -7.91
C ILE A 146 17.14 1.90 -7.31
N GLU A 147 18.30 2.54 -7.09
CA GLU A 147 18.35 3.91 -6.58
C GLU A 147 17.71 4.90 -7.55
N ALA A 148 18.00 4.79 -8.84
CA ALA A 148 17.40 5.67 -9.84
C ALA A 148 15.87 5.54 -9.89
N THR A 149 15.35 4.31 -9.87
CA THR A 149 13.90 4.07 -9.84
C THR A 149 13.24 4.56 -8.55
N LYS A 150 13.88 4.38 -7.40
CA LYS A 150 13.41 4.93 -6.12
C LYS A 150 13.36 6.45 -6.12
N ALA A 151 14.34 7.13 -6.73
CA ALA A 151 14.37 8.59 -6.81
C ALA A 151 13.16 9.18 -7.52
N VAL A 152 12.57 8.45 -8.47
CA VAL A 152 11.35 8.87 -9.18
C VAL A 152 10.10 8.64 -8.32
N GLY A 153 10.04 7.52 -7.61
CA GLY A 153 8.89 7.15 -6.76
C GLY A 153 8.96 7.78 -5.37
N ASP A 154 9.57 7.05 -4.46
CA ASP A 154 9.59 7.39 -3.02
C ASP A 154 10.63 8.45 -2.66
N GLY A 155 11.63 8.64 -3.51
CA GLY A 155 12.82 9.43 -3.22
C GLY A 155 13.94 8.60 -2.56
N ILE A 156 15.16 9.10 -2.66
CA ILE A 156 16.32 8.52 -2.00
C ILE A 156 16.78 9.40 -0.83
N SER A 157 17.15 8.79 0.29
CA SER A 157 17.68 9.54 1.42
C SER A 157 19.13 9.92 1.17
N VAL A 158 19.40 11.20 0.97
CA VAL A 158 20.75 11.74 0.70
C VAL A 158 21.42 12.27 1.96
N GLY A 159 20.71 12.35 3.08
CA GLY A 159 21.27 12.82 4.34
C GLY A 159 20.23 12.89 5.46
N ILE A 160 20.70 13.26 6.64
CA ILE A 160 19.85 13.47 7.81
C ILE A 160 20.16 14.86 8.36
N TYR A 161 19.17 15.71 8.36
CA TYR A 161 19.20 16.98 9.09
C TYR A 161 18.84 16.72 10.56
N ARG A 162 19.69 17.21 11.46
CA ARG A 162 19.46 17.08 12.91
C ARG A 162 18.96 18.40 13.46
N ASP A 163 17.75 18.40 13.99
CA ASP A 163 17.15 19.51 14.69
C ASP A 163 16.93 19.10 16.15
N ASN A 164 17.84 19.47 17.02
CA ASN A 164 17.90 19.05 18.43
C ASN A 164 17.82 17.51 18.55
N GLU A 165 16.74 16.97 19.09
CA GLU A 165 16.51 15.52 19.25
C GLU A 165 15.91 14.86 18.00
N LYS A 166 15.45 15.66 17.04
CA LYS A 166 14.80 15.15 15.83
C LYS A 166 15.81 14.84 14.74
N LYS A 167 15.64 13.69 14.11
CA LYS A 167 16.35 13.29 12.89
C LYS A 167 15.38 13.42 11.73
N VAL A 168 15.59 14.40 10.86
CA VAL A 168 14.76 14.64 9.69
C VAL A 168 15.51 14.13 8.46
N PRO A 169 15.03 13.09 7.77
CA PRO A 169 15.68 12.63 6.54
C PRO A 169 15.53 13.67 5.44
N VAL A 170 16.63 13.93 4.74
CA VAL A 170 16.63 14.75 3.52
C VAL A 170 16.42 13.80 2.34
N LEU A 171 15.29 13.93 1.66
CA LEU A 171 14.94 13.09 0.51
C LEU A 171 15.22 13.86 -0.78
N LEU A 172 15.98 13.23 -1.67
CA LEU A 172 16.11 13.65 -3.06
C LEU A 172 15.05 12.92 -3.87
N LYS A 173 14.17 13.67 -4.52
CA LYS A 173 13.11 13.14 -5.37
C LYS A 173 13.18 13.83 -6.72
N SER A 174 12.96 13.07 -7.80
CA SER A 174 12.83 13.65 -9.13
C SER A 174 11.59 14.56 -9.16
N ASP A 175 11.76 15.77 -9.67
CA ASP A 175 10.63 16.68 -9.89
C ASP A 175 9.83 16.21 -11.10
N VAL A 176 9.00 15.21 -10.88
CA VAL A 176 7.99 14.78 -11.83
C VAL A 176 6.72 15.54 -11.47
N SER A 177 6.75 16.86 -11.65
CA SER A 177 5.58 17.74 -11.48
C SER A 177 4.61 17.57 -12.66
N GLY A 178 4.11 16.38 -12.82
CA GLY A 178 3.19 16.00 -13.88
C GLY A 178 2.86 14.52 -13.74
N GLU A 179 1.86 14.07 -14.46
CA GLU A 179 1.56 12.64 -14.60
C GLU A 179 2.84 11.91 -14.99
N MET A 180 3.23 10.90 -14.20
CA MET A 180 4.38 10.06 -14.52
C MET A 180 4.12 9.46 -15.90
N ASN A 181 4.76 10.04 -16.92
CA ASN A 181 4.63 9.50 -18.26
C ASN A 181 5.49 8.24 -18.34
N LEU A 182 4.84 7.10 -18.26
CA LEU A 182 5.47 5.78 -18.30
C LEU A 182 6.28 5.56 -19.59
N ASP A 183 5.88 6.23 -20.68
CA ASP A 183 6.60 6.20 -21.96
C ASP A 183 8.01 6.79 -21.86
N ARG A 184 8.24 7.67 -20.87
CA ARG A 184 9.55 8.30 -20.64
C ARG A 184 10.39 7.62 -19.56
N LEU A 185 9.88 6.56 -18.95
CA LEU A 185 10.62 5.85 -17.89
C LEU A 185 11.91 5.24 -18.42
N GLY A 186 11.95 4.84 -19.69
CA GLY A 186 13.14 4.37 -20.36
C GLY A 186 14.26 5.39 -20.47
N ASP A 187 13.92 6.69 -20.46
CA ASP A 187 14.87 7.81 -20.55
C ASP A 187 15.48 8.18 -19.19
N LEU A 188 15.00 7.58 -18.10
CA LEU A 188 15.50 7.83 -16.75
C LEU A 188 17.00 7.56 -16.68
N ALA A 189 17.78 8.57 -16.28
CA ALA A 189 19.22 8.43 -16.14
C ALA A 189 19.56 7.60 -14.89
N VAL A 190 20.23 6.48 -15.09
CA VAL A 190 20.83 5.64 -14.05
C VAL A 190 22.29 6.01 -13.90
N TRP A 191 22.75 6.30 -12.67
CA TRP A 191 24.10 6.78 -12.36
C TRP A 191 24.82 5.81 -11.45
N ASN A 192 26.10 5.53 -11.74
CA ASN A 192 27.02 4.81 -10.85
C ASN A 192 28.06 5.72 -10.16
N GLY A 193 27.84 7.03 -10.17
CA GLY A 193 28.77 8.05 -9.68
C GLY A 193 29.73 8.59 -10.72
N ALA A 194 30.18 7.82 -11.71
CA ALA A 194 31.09 8.22 -12.76
C ALA A 194 30.45 8.26 -14.16
N HIS A 195 29.53 7.34 -14.40
CA HIS A 195 28.87 7.17 -15.69
C HIS A 195 27.34 7.20 -15.52
N SER A 196 26.64 7.58 -16.56
CA SER A 196 25.18 7.50 -16.62
C SER A 196 24.72 6.85 -17.91
N ALA A 197 23.61 6.15 -17.84
CA ALA A 197 22.94 5.61 -19.01
C ALA A 197 21.42 5.64 -18.81
N PRO A 198 20.63 5.74 -19.88
CA PRO A 198 19.18 5.57 -19.81
C PRO A 198 18.80 4.19 -19.27
N LEU A 199 17.72 4.13 -18.49
CA LEU A 199 17.20 2.89 -17.91
C LEU A 199 16.95 1.80 -18.98
N ALA A 200 16.44 2.19 -20.16
CA ALA A 200 16.24 1.28 -21.29
C ALA A 200 17.51 0.57 -21.78
N GLN A 201 18.70 1.15 -21.55
CA GLN A 201 19.97 0.54 -21.95
C GLN A 201 20.50 -0.49 -20.96
N VAL A 202 19.99 -0.49 -19.72
CA VAL A 202 20.41 -1.41 -18.65
C VAL A 202 19.34 -2.45 -18.32
N THR A 203 18.19 -2.40 -18.99
CA THR A 203 17.07 -3.32 -18.83
C THR A 203 16.80 -4.12 -20.10
N LYS A 204 16.13 -5.27 -19.95
CA LYS A 204 15.58 -6.03 -21.06
C LYS A 204 14.25 -5.44 -21.51
N ASP A 205 13.41 -5.16 -20.53
CA ASP A 205 12.06 -4.66 -20.68
C ASP A 205 11.67 -3.78 -19.51
N ILE A 206 10.72 -2.88 -19.76
CA ILE A 206 10.09 -2.02 -18.75
C ILE A 206 8.60 -2.15 -18.97
N CYS A 207 7.90 -2.77 -18.04
CA CYS A 207 6.44 -2.96 -18.13
C CYS A 207 5.73 -2.57 -16.84
N ILE A 208 4.43 -2.36 -16.98
CA ILE A 208 3.55 -2.17 -15.83
C ILE A 208 3.00 -3.54 -15.45
N GLY A 209 3.19 -3.92 -14.21
CA GLY A 209 2.61 -5.12 -13.61
C GLY A 209 1.64 -4.78 -12.48
N TRP A 210 0.93 -5.80 -12.05
CA TRP A 210 0.08 -5.76 -10.86
C TRP A 210 0.56 -6.83 -9.91
N GLU A 211 0.91 -6.43 -8.68
CA GLU A 211 1.40 -7.35 -7.65
C GLU A 211 0.72 -7.06 -6.32
N PHE A 212 0.62 -8.07 -5.49
CA PHE A 212 0.17 -7.88 -4.13
C PHE A 212 1.26 -7.18 -3.32
N PRO A 213 0.98 -6.04 -2.69
CA PRO A 213 1.97 -5.29 -1.89
C PRO A 213 2.35 -6.03 -0.61
N LEU A 214 1.55 -7.00 -0.20
CA LEU A 214 1.75 -7.81 0.98
C LEU A 214 1.54 -9.28 0.65
N VAL A 215 2.59 -10.07 0.77
CA VAL A 215 2.56 -11.53 0.63
C VAL A 215 2.78 -12.16 2.01
N ARG A 216 1.89 -13.06 2.42
CA ARG A 216 2.02 -13.77 3.69
C ARG A 216 2.44 -15.21 3.48
N THR A 217 3.23 -15.69 4.42
CA THR A 217 3.62 -17.09 4.50
C THR A 217 3.22 -17.69 5.84
N TYR A 218 2.80 -18.93 5.83
CA TYR A 218 2.54 -19.73 7.01
C TYR A 218 3.20 -21.09 6.86
N ASN A 219 3.97 -21.52 7.85
CA ASN A 219 4.75 -22.76 7.78
C ASN A 219 5.59 -22.91 6.49
N ARG A 220 6.25 -21.81 6.04
CA ARG A 220 7.10 -21.75 4.84
C ARG A 220 6.35 -21.96 3.51
N GLN A 221 5.04 -21.86 3.49
CA GLN A 221 4.22 -21.88 2.28
C GLN A 221 3.51 -20.53 2.15
N LEU A 222 3.21 -20.14 0.92
CA LEU A 222 2.34 -18.98 0.70
C LEU A 222 1.00 -19.26 1.36
N SER A 223 0.44 -18.22 1.96
CA SER A 223 -0.80 -18.31 2.72
C SER A 223 -1.68 -17.10 2.45
N MET A 224 -2.87 -17.33 1.94
CA MET A 224 -3.86 -16.30 1.62
C MET A 224 -5.18 -16.65 2.29
N ALA A 225 -5.87 -15.64 2.82
CA ALA A 225 -7.13 -15.86 3.52
C ALA A 225 -8.25 -14.96 3.01
N ALA A 226 -9.44 -15.54 2.89
CA ALA A 226 -10.69 -14.82 2.81
C ALA A 226 -11.18 -14.54 4.24
N MET A 227 -11.40 -13.26 4.56
CA MET A 227 -11.78 -12.78 5.88
C MET A 227 -13.08 -11.98 5.82
#